data_6dc89cd0971472eb06278d0ef5215e96
#
_entry.id   6dc89cd0971472eb06278d0ef5215e96
#
_cell.length_a   1.000
_cell.length_b   1.000
_cell.length_c   1.000
_cell.angle_alpha   90.00
_cell.angle_beta   90.00
_cell.angle_gamma   90.00
#
_symmetry.space_group_name_H-M   'P 1'
#
loop_
_entity.id
_entity.type
_entity.pdbx_description
1 polymer ?
#
loop_
_entity_poly.entity_id
_entity_poly.type
_entity_poly.pdbx_seq_one_letter_code
_entity_poly.pdbx_strand_id
1 'polypeptide(L)'
;TVFSYLFATLSFYVIEPLIAGKTTGLLQKAKEIPHIKTIFASSSGILTLITLIVMIIAPQVGAFETDLTVNGLKQAQTNLTRTKTVADQTEASRYNIADGVSIIGDSVTLRATPGLQEVLPDAQTDGQVSRNTKQANAIMLNNSQNKALPKIVVIATGVNNPEDYKADIDSLVTNLPKGHQLVLVTPYEGDTSQETQPYVEQYASYAREVAQKYPYIEIADWNQVSKDNPDIWKGTDQVH
;
A
#
# COMPACT_ATOMS: atom_id res chain seq x y z
N THR A 1 -8.52 14.23 -13.42
CA THR A 1 -7.89 14.19 -14.77
C THR A 1 -8.21 15.44 -15.59
N VAL A 2 -9.49 15.85 -15.79
CA VAL A 2 -9.85 17.07 -16.55
C VAL A 2 -9.33 18.33 -15.89
N PHE A 3 -9.47 18.46 -14.58
CA PHE A 3 -8.95 19.58 -13.80
C PHE A 3 -7.42 19.67 -13.85
N SER A 4 -6.72 18.55 -13.77
CA SER A 4 -5.24 18.53 -13.86
C SER A 4 -4.77 19.01 -15.23
N TYR A 5 -5.46 18.62 -16.30
CA TYR A 5 -5.15 19.09 -17.65
C TYR A 5 -5.42 20.59 -17.82
N LEU A 6 -6.53 21.09 -17.29
CA LEU A 6 -6.85 22.53 -17.28
C LEU A 6 -5.81 23.35 -16.51
N PHE A 7 -5.40 22.86 -15.33
CA PHE A 7 -4.35 23.53 -14.54
C PHE A 7 -2.99 23.52 -15.23
N ALA A 8 -2.61 22.40 -15.83
CA ALA A 8 -1.35 22.29 -16.59
C ALA A 8 -1.35 23.25 -17.79
N THR A 9 -2.46 23.32 -18.51
CA THR A 9 -2.62 24.23 -19.65
C THR A 9 -2.56 25.71 -19.21
N LEU A 10 -3.24 26.05 -18.13
CA LEU A 10 -3.21 27.39 -17.55
C LEU A 10 -1.80 27.76 -17.07
N SER A 11 -1.12 26.86 -16.39
CA SER A 11 0.26 27.04 -15.94
C SER A 11 1.20 27.35 -17.13
N PHE A 12 1.18 26.50 -18.13
CA PHE A 12 2.05 26.60 -19.29
C PHE A 12 1.82 27.84 -20.15
N TYR A 13 0.56 28.18 -20.43
CA TYR A 13 0.23 29.29 -21.34
C TYR A 13 0.08 30.67 -20.65
N VAL A 14 -0.12 30.70 -19.34
CA VAL A 14 -0.39 31.94 -18.62
C VAL A 14 0.61 32.19 -17.49
N ILE A 15 0.78 31.23 -16.57
CA ILE A 15 1.57 31.45 -15.35
C ILE A 15 3.06 31.49 -15.64
N GLU A 16 3.60 30.51 -16.36
CA GLU A 16 5.02 30.44 -16.68
C GLU A 16 5.52 31.63 -17.52
N PRO A 17 4.81 32.04 -18.59
CA PRO A 17 5.20 33.25 -19.33
C PRO A 17 5.14 34.53 -18.50
N LEU A 18 4.16 34.64 -17.58
CA LEU A 18 4.04 35.77 -16.66
C LEU A 18 5.23 35.87 -15.70
N ILE A 19 5.62 34.75 -15.10
CA ILE A 19 6.78 34.65 -14.19
C ILE A 19 8.09 34.94 -14.97
N ALA A 20 8.17 34.45 -16.21
CA ALA A 20 9.34 34.65 -17.07
C ALA A 20 9.39 36.07 -17.68
N GLY A 21 8.48 36.97 -17.36
CA GLY A 21 8.42 38.33 -17.90
C GLY A 21 8.10 38.41 -19.40
N LYS A 22 7.62 37.33 -20.02
CA LYS A 22 7.28 37.25 -21.44
C LYS A 22 5.81 37.59 -21.64
N THR A 23 5.51 38.53 -22.56
CA THR A 23 4.16 38.84 -22.99
C THR A 23 3.73 37.89 -24.09
N THR A 24 2.81 36.98 -23.80
CA THR A 24 2.16 36.14 -24.83
C THR A 24 0.99 36.87 -25.46
N GLY A 25 0.64 36.51 -26.70
CA GLY A 25 -0.48 37.13 -27.41
C GLY A 25 -1.83 37.00 -26.68
N LEU A 26 -1.99 35.96 -25.84
CA LEU A 26 -3.14 35.76 -24.95
C LEU A 26 -3.18 36.82 -23.83
N LEU A 27 -2.05 37.12 -23.22
CA LEU A 27 -1.93 38.15 -22.17
C LEU A 27 -2.13 39.57 -22.72
N GLN A 28 -1.70 39.83 -23.97
CA GLN A 28 -2.00 41.11 -24.65
C GLN A 28 -3.48 41.28 -24.90
N LYS A 29 -4.16 40.29 -25.49
CA LYS A 29 -5.60 40.30 -25.70
C LYS A 29 -6.40 40.40 -24.39
N ALA A 30 -5.94 39.75 -23.31
CA ALA A 30 -6.56 39.85 -22.00
C ALA A 30 -6.49 41.29 -21.45
N LYS A 31 -5.40 42.02 -21.67
CA LYS A 31 -5.28 43.43 -21.24
C LYS A 31 -6.25 44.41 -21.95
N GLU A 32 -6.76 44.02 -23.12
CA GLU A 32 -7.74 44.81 -23.89
C GLU A 32 -9.16 44.62 -23.38
N ILE A 33 -9.44 43.67 -22.51
CA ILE A 33 -10.76 43.44 -21.93
C ILE A 33 -11.03 44.52 -20.89
N PRO A 34 -12.12 45.29 -21.04
CA PRO A 34 -12.50 46.31 -20.05
C PRO A 34 -12.70 45.65 -18.66
N HIS A 35 -12.18 46.31 -17.65
CA HIS A 35 -12.25 45.84 -16.25
C HIS A 35 -11.57 44.51 -15.93
N ILE A 36 -10.63 44.03 -16.78
CA ILE A 36 -9.95 42.73 -16.58
C ILE A 36 -9.34 42.58 -15.17
N LYS A 37 -8.78 43.65 -14.62
CA LYS A 37 -8.22 43.67 -13.26
C LYS A 37 -9.27 43.36 -12.20
N THR A 38 -10.48 43.97 -12.35
CA THR A 38 -11.58 43.74 -11.44
C THR A 38 -12.13 42.32 -11.57
N ILE A 39 -12.26 41.82 -12.80
CA ILE A 39 -12.70 40.46 -13.08
C ILE A 39 -11.71 39.45 -12.45
N PHE A 40 -10.41 39.70 -12.62
CA PHE A 40 -9.37 38.82 -12.06
C PHE A 40 -9.34 38.85 -10.52
N ALA A 41 -9.47 40.02 -9.92
CA ALA A 41 -9.52 40.17 -8.47
C ALA A 41 -10.78 39.50 -7.89
N SER A 42 -11.95 39.64 -8.53
CA SER A 42 -13.18 39.02 -8.09
C SER A 42 -13.16 37.51 -8.24
N SER A 43 -12.66 37.00 -9.37
CA SER A 43 -12.53 35.56 -9.59
C SER A 43 -11.53 34.92 -8.64
N SER A 44 -10.42 35.59 -8.36
CA SER A 44 -9.40 35.12 -7.37
C SER A 44 -10.01 35.09 -5.96
N GLY A 45 -10.77 36.13 -5.59
CA GLY A 45 -11.46 36.16 -4.30
C GLY A 45 -12.50 35.05 -4.13
N ILE A 46 -13.28 34.79 -5.18
CA ILE A 46 -14.25 33.66 -5.19
C ILE A 46 -13.52 32.33 -5.08
N LEU A 47 -12.45 32.13 -5.83
CA LEU A 47 -11.66 30.88 -5.79
C LEU A 47 -11.06 30.65 -4.40
N THR A 48 -10.50 31.70 -3.80
CA THR A 48 -9.97 31.63 -2.43
C THR A 48 -11.06 31.28 -1.43
N LEU A 49 -12.25 31.87 -1.56
CA LEU A 49 -13.39 31.56 -0.68
C LEU A 49 -13.82 30.11 -0.84
N ILE A 50 -13.94 29.62 -2.08
CA ILE A 50 -14.27 28.20 -2.36
C ILE A 50 -13.21 27.27 -1.75
N THR A 51 -11.93 27.60 -1.89
CA THR A 51 -10.83 26.80 -1.33
C THR A 51 -10.93 26.76 0.20
N LEU A 52 -11.20 27.87 0.86
CA LEU A 52 -11.41 27.92 2.31
C LEU A 52 -12.62 27.10 2.75
N ILE A 53 -13.73 27.18 2.02
CA ILE A 53 -14.93 26.38 2.29
C ILE A 53 -14.61 24.88 2.14
N VAL A 54 -13.92 24.50 1.07
CA VAL A 54 -13.50 23.11 0.85
C VAL A 54 -12.57 22.63 1.96
N MET A 55 -11.61 23.44 2.43
CA MET A 55 -10.75 23.10 3.56
C MET A 55 -11.50 22.89 4.88
N ILE A 56 -12.61 23.66 5.09
CA ILE A 56 -13.44 23.53 6.30
C ILE A 56 -14.35 22.30 6.23
N ILE A 57 -14.89 22.01 5.03
CA ILE A 57 -15.85 20.93 4.81
C ILE A 57 -15.13 19.61 4.48
N ALA A 58 -13.88 19.68 4.02
CA ALA A 58 -13.11 18.48 3.72
C ALA A 58 -13.09 17.56 4.94
N PRO A 59 -13.44 16.29 4.78
CA PRO A 59 -13.36 15.34 5.89
C PRO A 59 -11.93 15.38 6.44
N GLN A 60 -11.82 15.57 7.73
CA GLN A 60 -10.50 15.46 8.38
C GLN A 60 -9.98 14.06 8.12
N VAL A 61 -8.70 13.97 7.77
CA VAL A 61 -8.01 12.68 7.61
C VAL A 61 -8.35 11.85 8.85
N GLY A 62 -9.05 10.75 8.66
CA GLY A 62 -9.51 9.93 9.77
C GLY A 62 -8.34 9.45 10.62
N ALA A 63 -8.58 9.21 11.90
CA ALA A 63 -7.55 8.67 12.79
C ALA A 63 -6.89 7.42 12.19
N PHE A 64 -7.65 6.63 11.45
CA PHE A 64 -7.21 5.48 10.68
C PHE A 64 -6.18 5.82 9.59
N GLU A 65 -6.45 6.81 8.73
CA GLU A 65 -5.53 7.21 7.65
C GLU A 65 -4.25 7.84 8.21
N THR A 66 -4.38 8.59 9.31
CA THR A 66 -3.23 9.16 10.03
C THR A 66 -2.36 8.05 10.61
N ASP A 67 -2.98 7.05 11.24
CA ASP A 67 -2.29 5.91 11.85
C ASP A 67 -1.56 5.07 10.77
N LEU A 68 -2.22 4.77 9.65
CA LEU A 68 -1.59 4.10 8.51
C LEU A 68 -0.38 4.88 7.96
N THR A 69 -0.51 6.19 7.82
CA THR A 69 0.57 7.04 7.29
C THR A 69 1.76 7.08 8.25
N VAL A 70 1.50 7.30 9.54
CA VAL A 70 2.56 7.34 10.57
C VAL A 70 3.24 5.99 10.72
N ASN A 71 2.48 4.90 10.75
CA ASN A 71 3.03 3.55 10.85
C ASN A 71 3.82 3.18 9.58
N GLY A 72 3.35 3.58 8.40
CA GLY A 72 4.07 3.40 7.14
C GLY A 72 5.43 4.10 7.13
N LEU A 73 5.48 5.34 7.60
CA LEU A 73 6.74 6.10 7.70
C LEU A 73 7.72 5.48 8.72
N LYS A 74 7.22 5.11 9.91
CA LYS A 74 8.03 4.43 10.92
C LYS A 74 8.57 3.10 10.42
N GLN A 75 7.73 2.33 9.74
CA GLN A 75 8.14 1.06 9.18
C GLN A 75 9.17 1.22 8.07
N ALA A 76 8.99 2.18 7.15
CA ALA A 76 9.97 2.45 6.10
C ALA A 76 11.35 2.75 6.69
N GLN A 77 11.42 3.57 7.73
CA GLN A 77 12.66 3.88 8.42
C GLN A 77 13.28 2.64 9.12
N THR A 78 12.46 1.83 9.79
CA THR A 78 12.89 0.60 10.44
C THR A 78 13.40 -0.41 9.43
N ASN A 79 12.70 -0.57 8.30
CA ASN A 79 13.08 -1.49 7.24
C ASN A 79 14.41 -1.09 6.57
N LEU A 80 14.65 0.19 6.34
CA LEU A 80 15.94 0.68 5.81
C LEU A 80 17.10 0.29 6.72
N THR A 81 16.94 0.45 8.03
CA THR A 81 17.98 0.10 9.00
C THR A 81 18.18 -1.42 9.07
N ARG A 82 17.09 -2.19 9.12
CA ARG A 82 17.13 -3.67 9.17
C ARG A 82 17.69 -4.28 7.89
N THR A 83 17.31 -3.78 6.72
CA THR A 83 17.82 -4.27 5.43
C THR A 83 19.33 -4.13 5.36
N LYS A 84 19.88 -3.03 5.86
CA LYS A 84 21.33 -2.85 5.93
C LYS A 84 21.99 -3.87 6.87
N THR A 85 21.43 -4.07 8.08
CA THR A 85 21.96 -5.04 9.05
C THR A 85 21.89 -6.49 8.53
N VAL A 86 20.81 -6.86 7.87
CA VAL A 86 20.64 -8.21 7.27
C VAL A 86 21.54 -8.39 6.07
N ALA A 87 21.74 -7.39 5.23
CA ALA A 87 22.70 -7.43 4.12
C ALA A 87 24.12 -7.65 4.65
N ASP A 88 24.52 -6.93 5.70
CA ASP A 88 25.83 -7.07 6.33
C ASP A 88 26.03 -8.47 6.96
N GLN A 89 25.00 -9.05 7.56
CA GLN A 89 25.02 -10.40 8.12
C GLN A 89 25.04 -11.50 7.05
N THR A 90 24.32 -11.31 5.94
CA THR A 90 24.26 -12.30 4.84
C THR A 90 25.50 -12.32 3.97
N GLU A 91 26.25 -11.23 3.88
CA GLU A 91 27.57 -11.24 3.24
C GLU A 91 28.58 -12.11 4.01
N ALA A 92 28.45 -12.18 5.34
CA ALA A 92 29.29 -13.03 6.19
C ALA A 92 28.90 -14.51 6.15
N SER A 93 27.66 -14.84 5.84
CA SER A 93 27.17 -16.24 5.79
C SER A 93 26.76 -16.68 4.37
N ARG A 94 27.72 -16.68 3.48
CA ARG A 94 27.56 -16.82 2.00
C ARG A 94 26.77 -18.06 1.51
N TYR A 95 26.42 -19.01 2.37
CA TYR A 95 25.80 -20.29 1.97
C TYR A 95 24.65 -20.76 2.86
N ASN A 96 24.33 -20.08 3.96
CA ASN A 96 23.20 -20.44 4.83
C ASN A 96 22.11 -19.39 4.75
N ILE A 97 20.86 -19.86 4.65
CA ILE A 97 19.69 -19.00 4.78
C ILE A 97 19.67 -18.46 6.21
N ALA A 98 19.55 -17.15 6.36
CA ALA A 98 19.46 -16.53 7.68
C ALA A 98 18.19 -17.00 8.42
N ASP A 99 18.32 -17.35 9.69
CA ASP A 99 17.16 -17.57 10.54
C ASP A 99 16.36 -16.27 10.68
N GLY A 100 15.06 -16.41 10.89
CA GLY A 100 14.18 -15.27 11.08
C GLY A 100 12.91 -15.34 10.24
N VAL A 101 12.10 -14.28 10.35
CA VAL A 101 10.79 -14.15 9.72
C VAL A 101 10.74 -12.85 8.92
N SER A 102 10.31 -12.93 7.67
CA SER A 102 9.92 -11.77 6.87
C SER A 102 8.42 -11.79 6.65
N ILE A 103 7.74 -10.70 6.99
CA ILE A 103 6.31 -10.53 6.80
C ILE A 103 6.11 -9.47 5.73
N ILE A 104 5.60 -9.88 4.58
CA ILE A 104 5.32 -9.01 3.45
C ILE A 104 3.80 -8.95 3.28
N GLY A 105 3.22 -7.78 3.48
CA GLY A 105 1.77 -7.65 3.48
C GLY A 105 1.24 -6.31 2.99
N ASP A 106 -0.05 -6.16 3.04
CA ASP A 106 -0.81 -5.00 2.61
C ASP A 106 -1.12 -4.02 3.77
N SER A 107 -2.18 -3.23 3.65
CA SER A 107 -2.63 -2.27 4.66
C SER A 107 -3.02 -2.93 5.99
N VAL A 108 -3.54 -4.15 5.94
CA VAL A 108 -3.90 -4.92 7.15
C VAL A 108 -2.64 -5.21 7.96
N THR A 109 -1.58 -5.69 7.29
CA THR A 109 -0.27 -5.92 7.92
C THR A 109 0.35 -4.62 8.44
N LEU A 110 0.24 -3.53 7.67
CA LEU A 110 0.75 -2.23 8.08
C LEU A 110 0.08 -1.78 9.38
N ARG A 111 -1.23 -1.92 9.50
CA ARG A 111 -1.99 -1.61 10.71
C ARG A 111 -1.63 -2.53 11.88
N ALA A 112 -1.44 -3.81 11.63
CA ALA A 112 -1.07 -4.80 12.62
C ALA A 112 0.40 -4.69 13.09
N THR A 113 1.24 -3.89 12.43
CA THR A 113 2.68 -3.80 12.69
C THR A 113 3.04 -3.57 14.16
N PRO A 114 2.37 -2.68 14.93
CA PRO A 114 2.71 -2.50 16.35
C PRO A 114 2.53 -3.79 17.16
N GLY A 115 1.40 -4.49 16.98
CA GLY A 115 1.14 -5.77 17.65
C GLY A 115 2.07 -6.89 17.19
N LEU A 116 2.40 -6.91 15.89
CA LEU A 116 3.38 -7.87 15.35
C LEU A 116 4.77 -7.64 15.96
N GLN A 117 5.19 -6.40 16.15
CA GLN A 117 6.48 -6.08 16.77
C GLN A 117 6.52 -6.43 18.26
N GLU A 118 5.40 -6.40 18.96
CA GLU A 118 5.31 -6.83 20.35
C GLU A 118 5.49 -8.36 20.47
N VAL A 119 4.87 -9.13 19.58
CA VAL A 119 4.87 -10.60 19.63
C VAL A 119 6.08 -11.20 18.92
N LEU A 120 6.52 -10.58 17.83
CA LEU A 120 7.62 -11.01 16.96
C LEU A 120 8.63 -9.86 16.76
N PRO A 121 9.36 -9.46 17.79
CA PRO A 121 10.21 -8.25 17.77
C PRO A 121 11.33 -8.32 16.72
N ASP A 122 11.78 -9.52 16.35
CA ASP A 122 12.84 -9.73 15.38
C ASP A 122 12.34 -9.95 13.95
N ALA A 123 11.02 -9.98 13.73
CA ALA A 123 10.45 -10.12 12.40
C ALA A 123 10.68 -8.87 11.54
N GLN A 124 11.07 -9.09 10.30
CA GLN A 124 11.14 -8.04 9.28
C GLN A 124 9.74 -7.83 8.72
N THR A 125 9.07 -6.75 9.11
CA THR A 125 7.71 -6.46 8.66
C THR A 125 7.73 -5.39 7.57
N ASP A 126 7.13 -5.68 6.42
CA ASP A 126 6.98 -4.80 5.26
C ASP A 126 5.51 -4.79 4.83
N GLY A 127 4.72 -3.88 5.38
CA GLY A 127 3.33 -3.62 5.02
C GLY A 127 3.20 -2.36 4.16
N GLN A 128 2.33 -2.37 3.17
CA GLN A 128 2.07 -1.21 2.31
C GLN A 128 0.61 -1.15 1.89
N VAL A 129 0.02 0.04 1.94
CA VAL A 129 -1.34 0.28 1.47
C VAL A 129 -1.50 -0.16 0.01
N SER A 130 -2.61 -0.83 -0.27
CA SER A 130 -3.00 -1.32 -1.61
C SER A 130 -2.03 -2.31 -2.27
N ARG A 131 -1.12 -2.92 -1.49
CA ARG A 131 -0.24 -3.98 -2.03
C ARG A 131 -1.05 -5.21 -2.39
N ASN A 132 -0.86 -5.72 -3.60
CA ASN A 132 -1.42 -6.99 -4.05
C ASN A 132 -0.39 -8.14 -3.96
N THR A 133 -0.85 -9.36 -4.20
CA THR A 133 -0.02 -10.57 -4.10
C THR A 133 1.13 -10.59 -5.13
N LYS A 134 0.92 -10.07 -6.34
CA LYS A 134 1.98 -9.95 -7.37
C LYS A 134 3.13 -9.07 -6.89
N GLN A 135 2.81 -7.96 -6.23
CA GLN A 135 3.81 -7.05 -5.67
C GLN A 135 4.57 -7.69 -4.49
N ALA A 136 3.86 -8.42 -3.62
CA ALA A 136 4.49 -9.17 -2.53
C ALA A 136 5.46 -10.25 -3.07
N ASN A 137 5.08 -10.97 -4.13
CA ASN A 137 5.95 -11.93 -4.82
C ASN A 137 7.22 -11.27 -5.39
N ALA A 138 7.09 -10.09 -6.00
CA ALA A 138 8.23 -9.34 -6.51
C ALA A 138 9.21 -8.92 -5.39
N ILE A 139 8.70 -8.52 -4.23
CA ILE A 139 9.51 -8.18 -3.05
C ILE A 139 10.22 -9.43 -2.51
N MET A 140 9.52 -10.56 -2.39
CA MET A 140 10.11 -11.84 -1.99
C MET A 140 11.28 -12.21 -2.90
N LEU A 141 11.09 -12.12 -4.23
CA LEU A 141 12.14 -12.41 -5.21
C LEU A 141 13.33 -11.44 -5.08
N ASN A 142 13.06 -10.17 -4.95
CA ASN A 142 14.12 -9.16 -4.78
C ASN A 142 14.93 -9.41 -3.51
N ASN A 143 14.26 -9.69 -2.38
CA ASN A 143 14.92 -10.01 -1.13
C ASN A 143 15.75 -11.28 -1.23
N SER A 144 15.26 -12.28 -1.96
CA SER A 144 16.04 -13.52 -2.25
C SER A 144 17.29 -13.25 -3.07
N GLN A 145 17.18 -12.47 -4.15
CA GLN A 145 18.31 -12.10 -5.01
C GLN A 145 19.39 -11.34 -4.23
N ASN A 146 18.97 -10.49 -3.30
CA ASN A 146 19.86 -9.74 -2.43
C ASN A 146 20.33 -10.53 -1.19
N LYS A 147 19.98 -11.81 -1.08
CA LYS A 147 20.28 -12.69 0.08
C LYS A 147 19.76 -12.12 1.41
N ALA A 148 18.71 -11.35 1.36
CA ALA A 148 18.07 -10.70 2.51
C ALA A 148 16.79 -11.42 2.96
N LEU A 149 16.40 -12.51 2.28
CA LEU A 149 15.20 -13.27 2.60
C LEU A 149 15.52 -14.27 3.74
N PRO A 150 14.87 -14.15 4.92
CA PRO A 150 15.05 -15.10 6.01
C PRO A 150 14.32 -16.41 5.72
N LYS A 151 14.58 -17.43 6.57
CA LYS A 151 14.07 -18.79 6.39
C LYS A 151 12.54 -18.86 6.27
N ILE A 152 11.82 -18.09 7.06
CA ILE A 152 10.34 -18.07 7.07
C ILE A 152 9.87 -16.81 6.37
N VAL A 153 9.06 -16.99 5.34
CA VAL A 153 8.44 -15.92 4.56
C VAL A 153 6.94 -15.95 4.78
N VAL A 154 6.40 -14.88 5.31
CA VAL A 154 4.95 -14.71 5.53
C VAL A 154 4.43 -13.75 4.47
N ILE A 155 3.42 -14.18 3.71
CA ILE A 155 2.70 -13.36 2.75
C ILE A 155 1.31 -13.10 3.29
N ALA A 156 1.02 -11.83 3.56
CA ALA A 156 -0.23 -11.36 4.14
C ALA A 156 -0.89 -10.33 3.22
N THR A 157 -1.37 -10.82 2.09
CA THR A 157 -2.05 -10.06 1.04
C THR A 157 -3.29 -10.83 0.58
N GLY A 158 -4.09 -10.24 -0.32
CA GLY A 158 -5.22 -10.93 -0.96
C GLY A 158 -6.56 -10.22 -0.82
N VAL A 159 -6.60 -9.02 -0.22
CA VAL A 159 -7.77 -8.13 -0.27
C VAL A 159 -7.69 -7.17 -1.46
N ASN A 160 -6.50 -6.92 -1.98
CA ASN A 160 -6.28 -6.02 -3.12
C ASN A 160 -6.08 -6.82 -4.41
N ASN A 161 -6.94 -6.60 -5.40
CA ASN A 161 -6.95 -7.27 -6.71
C ASN A 161 -6.93 -8.80 -6.58
N PRO A 162 -7.90 -9.42 -5.86
CA PRO A 162 -7.89 -10.86 -5.58
C PRO A 162 -8.37 -11.73 -6.74
N GLU A 163 -8.74 -11.17 -7.89
CA GLU A 163 -9.39 -11.88 -9.01
C GLU A 163 -8.49 -12.99 -9.59
N ASP A 164 -7.19 -12.73 -9.66
CA ASP A 164 -6.18 -13.65 -10.20
C ASP A 164 -5.56 -14.57 -9.12
N TYR A 165 -6.25 -14.78 -7.98
CA TYR A 165 -5.70 -15.43 -6.79
C TYR A 165 -4.98 -16.76 -7.04
N LYS A 166 -5.47 -17.59 -7.97
CA LYS A 166 -4.81 -18.87 -8.30
C LYS A 166 -3.43 -18.65 -8.89
N ALA A 167 -3.36 -17.83 -9.93
CA ALA A 167 -2.10 -17.54 -10.61
C ALA A 167 -1.11 -16.85 -9.65
N ASP A 168 -1.60 -16.00 -8.77
CA ASP A 168 -0.80 -15.27 -7.81
C ASP A 168 -0.21 -16.20 -6.74
N ILE A 169 -1.02 -17.08 -6.14
CA ILE A 169 -0.57 -18.08 -5.17
C ILE A 169 0.38 -19.09 -5.82
N ASP A 170 0.04 -19.60 -7.02
CA ASP A 170 0.89 -20.53 -7.75
C ASP A 170 2.27 -19.90 -8.09
N SER A 171 2.28 -18.60 -8.40
CA SER A 171 3.52 -17.86 -8.61
C SER A 171 4.36 -17.73 -7.36
N LEU A 172 3.75 -17.48 -6.18
CA LEU A 172 4.45 -17.47 -4.90
C LEU A 172 5.12 -18.83 -4.62
N VAL A 173 4.38 -19.92 -4.82
CA VAL A 173 4.87 -21.29 -4.61
C VAL A 173 6.03 -21.61 -5.54
N THR A 174 5.87 -21.27 -6.82
CA THR A 174 6.90 -21.54 -7.86
C THR A 174 8.16 -20.73 -7.64
N ASN A 175 8.00 -19.48 -7.19
CA ASN A 175 9.10 -18.54 -7.01
C ASN A 175 9.78 -18.63 -5.65
N LEU A 176 9.20 -19.38 -4.69
CA LEU A 176 9.81 -19.54 -3.37
C LEU A 176 11.17 -20.23 -3.50
N PRO A 177 12.27 -19.62 -3.03
CA PRO A 177 13.58 -20.22 -3.13
C PRO A 177 13.68 -21.49 -2.26
N LYS A 178 14.48 -22.45 -2.70
CA LYS A 178 14.68 -23.71 -1.97
C LYS A 178 15.21 -23.46 -0.55
N GLY A 179 14.65 -24.18 0.42
CA GLY A 179 15.02 -24.11 1.83
C GLY A 179 14.24 -23.09 2.66
N HIS A 180 13.40 -22.27 2.02
CA HIS A 180 12.48 -21.38 2.72
C HIS A 180 11.16 -22.07 3.03
N GLN A 181 10.51 -21.62 4.09
CA GLN A 181 9.12 -21.94 4.43
C GLN A 181 8.24 -20.75 4.07
N LEU A 182 7.07 -21.04 3.51
CA LEU A 182 6.06 -20.04 3.18
C LEU A 182 4.89 -20.14 4.15
N VAL A 183 4.50 -19.03 4.74
CA VAL A 183 3.25 -18.91 5.49
C VAL A 183 2.31 -17.99 4.71
N LEU A 184 1.16 -18.51 4.33
CA LEU A 184 0.11 -17.71 3.69
C LEU A 184 -0.90 -17.29 4.76
N VAL A 185 -1.05 -15.98 4.94
CA VAL A 185 -2.13 -15.43 5.76
C VAL A 185 -3.37 -15.32 4.89
N THR A 186 -4.45 -16.00 5.28
CA THR A 186 -5.70 -15.95 4.52
C THR A 186 -6.36 -14.59 4.67
N PRO A 187 -6.72 -13.90 3.57
CA PRO A 187 -7.35 -12.58 3.65
C PRO A 187 -8.80 -12.67 4.16
N TYR A 188 -9.28 -11.57 4.72
CA TYR A 188 -10.68 -11.41 5.14
C TYR A 188 -11.26 -10.09 4.64
N GLU A 189 -12.47 -10.14 4.13
CA GLU A 189 -13.31 -9.00 3.75
C GLU A 189 -14.71 -9.24 4.31
N GLY A 190 -15.11 -8.47 5.31
CA GLY A 190 -16.39 -8.63 5.98
C GLY A 190 -17.54 -7.87 5.31
N ASP A 191 -17.23 -6.86 4.50
CA ASP A 191 -18.24 -6.12 3.75
C ASP A 191 -18.67 -6.91 2.51
N THR A 192 -19.79 -7.62 2.63
CA THR A 192 -20.36 -8.43 1.54
C THR A 192 -20.89 -7.61 0.36
N SER A 193 -20.93 -6.29 0.45
CA SER A 193 -21.28 -5.41 -0.67
C SER A 193 -20.12 -5.15 -1.63
N GLN A 194 -18.89 -5.47 -1.22
CA GLN A 194 -17.70 -5.30 -2.06
C GLN A 194 -17.66 -6.35 -3.17
N GLU A 195 -17.41 -5.91 -4.41
CA GLU A 195 -17.30 -6.79 -5.57
C GLU A 195 -16.13 -7.79 -5.45
N THR A 196 -15.12 -7.45 -4.67
CA THR A 196 -13.94 -8.28 -4.42
C THR A 196 -14.15 -9.37 -3.37
N GLN A 197 -15.14 -9.25 -2.51
CA GLN A 197 -15.40 -10.17 -1.40
C GLN A 197 -15.46 -11.66 -1.80
N PRO A 198 -16.16 -12.07 -2.87
CA PRO A 198 -16.18 -13.46 -3.28
C PRO A 198 -14.80 -14.00 -3.68
N TYR A 199 -13.93 -13.15 -4.26
CA TYR A 199 -12.57 -13.53 -4.64
C TYR A 199 -11.66 -13.64 -3.42
N VAL A 200 -11.85 -12.80 -2.40
CA VAL A 200 -11.16 -12.90 -1.11
C VAL A 200 -11.43 -14.25 -0.44
N GLU A 201 -12.67 -14.70 -0.44
CA GLU A 201 -13.06 -16.04 0.06
C GLU A 201 -12.45 -17.18 -0.76
N GLN A 202 -12.44 -17.04 -2.07
CA GLN A 202 -11.81 -18.01 -2.97
C GLN A 202 -10.30 -18.07 -2.78
N TYR A 203 -9.66 -16.91 -2.57
CA TYR A 203 -8.24 -16.82 -2.23
C TYR A 203 -7.94 -17.63 -0.97
N ALA A 204 -8.69 -17.37 0.12
CA ALA A 204 -8.51 -18.08 1.39
C ALA A 204 -8.70 -19.59 1.25
N SER A 205 -9.69 -19.99 0.48
CA SER A 205 -9.96 -21.42 0.22
C SER A 205 -8.81 -22.07 -0.58
N TYR A 206 -8.35 -21.41 -1.63
CA TYR A 206 -7.27 -21.93 -2.47
C TYR A 206 -5.92 -21.98 -1.74
N ALA A 207 -5.63 -20.99 -0.90
CA ALA A 207 -4.44 -20.99 -0.06
C ALA A 207 -4.42 -22.23 0.87
N ARG A 208 -5.54 -22.55 1.50
CA ARG A 208 -5.66 -23.78 2.34
C ARG A 208 -5.45 -25.06 1.52
N GLU A 209 -5.99 -25.12 0.30
CA GLU A 209 -5.79 -26.26 -0.60
C GLU A 209 -4.31 -26.43 -0.97
N VAL A 210 -3.62 -25.34 -1.31
CA VAL A 210 -2.21 -25.35 -1.68
C VAL A 210 -1.33 -25.80 -0.50
N ALA A 211 -1.61 -25.32 0.72
CA ALA A 211 -0.87 -25.74 1.90
C ALA A 211 -0.97 -27.24 2.19
N GLN A 212 -2.08 -27.88 1.85
CA GLN A 212 -2.21 -29.34 1.96
C GLN A 212 -1.33 -30.11 0.98
N LYS A 213 -0.94 -29.49 -0.13
CA LYS A 213 -0.12 -30.14 -1.18
C LYS A 213 1.37 -30.06 -0.91
N TYR A 214 1.82 -29.02 -0.18
CA TYR A 214 3.24 -28.72 -0.03
C TYR A 214 3.62 -28.62 1.45
N PRO A 215 4.49 -29.50 1.96
CA PRO A 215 4.83 -29.57 3.39
C PRO A 215 5.65 -28.37 3.90
N TYR A 216 6.12 -27.51 3.00
CA TYR A 216 6.83 -26.28 3.34
C TYR A 216 5.95 -25.03 3.28
N ILE A 217 4.62 -25.24 3.11
CA ILE A 217 3.63 -24.15 3.12
C ILE A 217 2.69 -24.35 4.30
N GLU A 218 2.51 -23.32 5.10
CA GLU A 218 1.60 -23.29 6.23
C GLU A 218 0.56 -22.17 6.07
N ILE A 219 -0.52 -22.27 6.83
CA ILE A 219 -1.60 -21.27 6.83
C ILE A 219 -1.67 -20.59 8.19
N ALA A 220 -1.64 -19.26 8.17
CA ALA A 220 -2.13 -18.43 9.26
C ALA A 220 -3.58 -18.01 8.91
N ASP A 221 -4.56 -18.71 9.47
CA ASP A 221 -5.94 -18.63 9.00
C ASP A 221 -6.71 -17.43 9.57
N TRP A 222 -6.29 -16.22 9.13
CA TRP A 222 -6.93 -14.98 9.55
C TRP A 222 -8.41 -14.89 9.11
N ASN A 223 -8.74 -15.42 7.94
CA ASN A 223 -10.11 -15.47 7.45
C ASN A 223 -11.04 -16.23 8.43
N GLN A 224 -10.62 -17.39 8.92
CA GLN A 224 -11.40 -18.16 9.87
C GLN A 224 -11.48 -17.46 11.24
N VAL A 225 -10.34 -16.98 11.74
CA VAL A 225 -10.29 -16.25 13.02
C VAL A 225 -11.21 -15.02 13.00
N SER A 226 -11.23 -14.30 11.90
CA SER A 226 -12.07 -13.11 11.71
C SER A 226 -13.57 -13.45 11.73
N LYS A 227 -13.96 -14.54 11.09
CA LYS A 227 -15.35 -15.02 11.08
C LYS A 227 -15.81 -15.51 12.46
N ASP A 228 -14.93 -16.15 13.19
CA ASP A 228 -15.23 -16.69 14.52
C ASP A 228 -15.28 -15.58 15.59
N ASN A 229 -14.75 -14.39 15.29
CA ASN A 229 -14.69 -13.27 16.21
C ASN A 229 -15.30 -11.99 15.61
N PRO A 230 -16.59 -11.96 15.26
CA PRO A 230 -17.22 -10.84 14.57
C PRO A 230 -17.19 -9.52 15.36
N ASP A 231 -16.99 -9.61 16.68
CA ASP A 231 -16.95 -8.45 17.56
C ASP A 231 -15.72 -7.54 17.33
N ILE A 232 -14.63 -8.09 16.80
CA ILE A 232 -13.43 -7.30 16.48
C ILE A 232 -13.66 -6.30 15.36
N TRP A 233 -14.69 -6.50 14.56
CA TRP A 233 -15.01 -5.67 13.40
C TRP A 233 -15.98 -4.53 13.70
N LYS A 234 -16.50 -4.44 14.94
CA LYS A 234 -17.44 -3.38 15.32
C LYS A 234 -16.80 -2.00 15.22
N GLY A 235 -17.38 -1.14 14.38
CA GLY A 235 -16.89 0.24 14.19
C GLY A 235 -15.65 0.36 13.31
N THR A 236 -15.30 -0.71 12.59
CA THR A 236 -14.27 -0.71 11.55
C THR A 236 -14.89 -0.76 10.15
N ASP A 237 -14.04 -0.74 9.13
CA ASP A 237 -14.42 -0.99 7.73
C ASP A 237 -14.55 -2.49 7.39
N GLN A 238 -14.46 -3.37 8.38
CA GLN A 238 -14.51 -4.82 8.27
C GLN A 238 -13.35 -5.47 7.48
N VAL A 239 -12.27 -4.73 7.27
CA VAL A 239 -11.01 -5.22 6.68
C VAL A 239 -9.83 -4.94 7.62
N HIS A 240 -9.86 -3.76 8.27
CA HIS A 240 -8.77 -3.24 9.09
C HIS A 240 -9.10 -3.16 10.57
#